data_9af2840b09dbf0d028f137d324c3f400
#
_entry.id   9af2840b09dbf0d028f137d324c3f400
#
_cell.length_a   1.000
_cell.length_b   1.000
_cell.length_c   1.000
_cell.angle_alpha   90.00
_cell.angle_beta   90.00
_cell.angle_gamma   90.00
#
_symmetry.space_group_name_H-M   'P 1'
#
loop_
_entity.id
_entity.type
_entity.pdbx_description
1 polymer ?
#
loop_
_entity_poly.entity_id
_entity_poly.type
_entity_poly.pdbx_seq_one_letter_code
_entity_poly.pdbx_strand_id
1 'polypeptide(L)'
;MWYNGEKVIDMITTIVKPVGYCGGVTRAIEIARTVKKENPDKRINVFGMLVHNYDVVNKLEEEGIHTVYVTDPIRQLNEFTKDDIVVFTSHGHPKAYSEILEAKGITYFDAVCVRVKSNLDRIANAPGEVIYIGYADHPETKAVLSLRDKKTIALYDVHSGMDSTVITAMNPLVINQTTLSITELNKIYSAIKFKYPDAIYSDEICSATRLRQQAIMNLDEDTDLIIVVGSPKSSNTDKLFKLAKTHYPNANVFKVDNIEQFSRYHLNLKHIKKAAIAGGASTPIEQVEKIERYLASQ
;
A
#
# COMPACT_ATOMS: atom_id res chain seq x y z
N MET A 1 5.77 27.33 31.86
CA MET A 1 5.27 27.01 33.21
C MET A 1 6.33 26.14 33.93
N TRP A 2 6.56 26.33 35.24
CA TRP A 2 7.52 25.51 36.00
C TRP A 2 6.73 24.58 36.90
N TYR A 3 7.02 23.28 36.81
CA TYR A 3 6.48 22.27 37.73
C TYR A 3 7.65 21.50 38.32
N ASN A 4 7.78 21.50 39.65
CA ASN A 4 8.91 20.88 40.40
C ASN A 4 10.33 21.29 39.94
N GLY A 5 10.51 22.55 39.49
CA GLY A 5 11.82 23.09 39.13
C GLY A 5 12.30 22.76 37.71
N GLU A 6 11.55 21.97 36.96
CA GLU A 6 11.83 21.68 35.55
C GLU A 6 10.93 22.53 34.64
N LYS A 7 11.52 23.06 33.56
CA LYS A 7 10.79 23.80 32.55
C LYS A 7 9.94 22.81 31.78
N VAL A 8 8.63 22.87 31.90
CA VAL A 8 7.71 22.11 31.03
C VAL A 8 7.92 22.65 29.61
N ILE A 9 8.52 21.85 28.76
CA ILE A 9 8.66 22.17 27.35
C ILE A 9 7.38 21.68 26.68
N ASP A 10 6.56 22.57 26.15
CA ASP A 10 5.40 22.21 25.37
C ASP A 10 5.86 21.46 24.12
N MET A 11 5.45 20.20 24.00
CA MET A 11 5.76 19.37 22.81
C MET A 11 4.98 19.89 21.60
N ILE A 12 5.70 20.21 20.53
CA ILE A 12 5.10 20.58 19.25
C ILE A 12 4.75 19.31 18.50
N THR A 13 3.48 19.06 18.26
CA THR A 13 3.00 17.90 17.49
C THR A 13 2.52 18.35 16.10
N THR A 14 2.99 17.66 15.04
CA THR A 14 2.65 17.98 13.65
C THR A 14 2.08 16.75 12.96
N ILE A 15 0.88 16.84 12.38
CA ILE A 15 0.35 15.86 11.44
C ILE A 15 1.00 16.09 10.06
N VAL A 16 1.71 15.07 9.57
CA VAL A 16 2.43 15.09 8.30
C VAL A 16 1.46 14.89 7.14
N LYS A 17 1.28 15.91 6.31
CA LYS A 17 0.38 15.84 5.13
C LYS A 17 1.11 15.33 3.88
N PRO A 18 0.44 14.56 3.00
CA PRO A 18 -0.99 14.22 3.06
C PRO A 18 -1.29 13.09 4.06
N VAL A 19 -2.47 13.14 4.69
CA VAL A 19 -2.99 12.19 5.68
C VAL A 19 -4.36 11.65 5.24
N GLY A 20 -4.78 10.53 5.79
CA GLY A 20 -6.04 9.88 5.44
C GLY A 20 -5.95 9.01 4.18
N TYR A 21 -7.09 8.51 3.74
CA TYR A 21 -7.15 7.63 2.57
C TYR A 21 -6.65 8.32 1.30
N CYS A 22 -5.93 7.57 0.46
CA CYS A 22 -5.68 8.02 -0.92
C CYS A 22 -6.92 7.79 -1.80
N GLY A 23 -6.98 8.47 -2.95
CA GLY A 23 -8.13 8.35 -3.86
C GLY A 23 -8.41 6.90 -4.32
N GLY A 24 -7.38 6.06 -4.46
CA GLY A 24 -7.55 4.64 -4.79
C GLY A 24 -8.24 3.84 -3.68
N VAL A 25 -7.89 4.11 -2.43
CA VAL A 25 -8.51 3.50 -1.24
C VAL A 25 -9.95 3.96 -1.08
N THR A 26 -10.21 5.28 -1.16
CA THR A 26 -11.55 5.84 -1.09
C THR A 26 -12.47 5.21 -2.14
N ARG A 27 -12.02 5.19 -3.40
CA ARG A 27 -12.78 4.57 -4.50
C ARG A 27 -13.08 3.09 -4.26
N ALA A 28 -12.13 2.31 -3.74
CA ALA A 28 -12.35 0.89 -3.50
C ALA A 28 -13.41 0.66 -2.42
N ILE A 29 -13.37 1.43 -1.33
CA ILE A 29 -14.37 1.38 -0.26
C ILE A 29 -15.76 1.78 -0.78
N GLU A 30 -15.84 2.85 -1.58
CA GLU A 30 -17.09 3.30 -2.19
C GLU A 30 -17.70 2.26 -3.12
N ILE A 31 -16.89 1.58 -3.94
CA ILE A 31 -17.36 0.48 -4.80
C ILE A 31 -17.97 -0.63 -3.94
N ALA A 32 -17.26 -1.13 -2.92
CA ALA A 32 -17.73 -2.22 -2.09
C ALA A 32 -19.07 -1.87 -1.40
N ARG A 33 -19.19 -0.65 -0.85
CA ARG A 33 -20.43 -0.15 -0.23
C ARG A 33 -21.56 0.04 -1.21
N THR A 34 -21.27 0.55 -2.41
CA THR A 34 -22.28 0.71 -3.48
C THR A 34 -22.80 -0.65 -3.91
N VAL A 35 -21.92 -1.62 -4.13
CA VAL A 35 -22.31 -3.00 -4.47
C VAL A 35 -23.24 -3.60 -3.41
N LYS A 36 -22.92 -3.41 -2.11
CA LYS A 36 -23.77 -3.89 -1.01
C LYS A 36 -25.13 -3.21 -0.99
N LYS A 37 -25.15 -1.89 -1.18
CA LYS A 37 -26.38 -1.09 -1.20
C LYS A 37 -27.33 -1.49 -2.35
N GLU A 38 -26.76 -1.74 -3.54
CA GLU A 38 -27.51 -2.10 -4.72
C GLU A 38 -27.94 -3.58 -4.74
N ASN A 39 -27.32 -4.42 -3.90
CA ASN A 39 -27.57 -5.86 -3.84
C ASN A 39 -27.77 -6.32 -2.37
N PRO A 40 -28.80 -5.83 -1.66
CA PRO A 40 -28.97 -6.06 -0.21
C PRO A 40 -29.14 -7.55 0.14
N ASP A 41 -29.76 -8.33 -0.77
CA ASP A 41 -30.06 -9.76 -0.58
C ASP A 41 -28.92 -10.70 -0.97
N LYS A 42 -27.84 -10.17 -1.56
CA LYS A 42 -26.67 -10.96 -1.97
C LYS A 42 -25.57 -10.96 -0.92
N ARG A 43 -24.79 -12.05 -0.90
CA ARG A 43 -23.57 -12.09 -0.11
C ARG A 43 -22.46 -11.36 -0.86
N ILE A 44 -21.95 -10.29 -0.29
CA ILE A 44 -20.86 -9.52 -0.88
C ILE A 44 -19.55 -10.00 -0.29
N ASN A 45 -18.68 -10.53 -1.14
CA ASN A 45 -17.42 -11.13 -0.75
C ASN A 45 -16.25 -10.37 -1.40
N VAL A 46 -15.42 -9.74 -0.61
CA VAL A 46 -14.17 -9.14 -1.07
C VAL A 46 -13.09 -10.22 -1.13
N PHE A 47 -12.54 -10.46 -2.30
CA PHE A 47 -11.56 -11.53 -2.53
C PHE A 47 -10.13 -11.04 -2.20
N GLY A 48 -9.73 -11.21 -0.96
CA GLY A 48 -8.56 -10.63 -0.31
C GLY A 48 -8.91 -9.40 0.53
N MET A 49 -7.93 -8.77 1.16
CA MET A 49 -8.16 -7.49 1.86
C MET A 49 -8.40 -6.39 0.82
N LEU A 50 -9.56 -5.74 0.87
CA LEU A 50 -9.92 -4.66 -0.08
C LEU A 50 -8.80 -3.63 -0.20
N VAL A 51 -8.28 -3.23 0.95
CA VAL A 51 -7.08 -2.43 1.16
C VAL A 51 -6.32 -2.99 2.36
N HIS A 52 -5.01 -2.80 2.42
CA HIS A 52 -4.20 -3.31 3.53
C HIS A 52 -4.39 -2.49 4.81
N ASN A 53 -5.59 -2.59 5.41
CA ASN A 53 -5.93 -1.97 6.69
C ASN A 53 -7.03 -2.78 7.41
N TYR A 54 -6.73 -3.27 8.62
CA TYR A 54 -7.66 -4.11 9.38
C TYR A 54 -8.90 -3.35 9.86
N ASP A 55 -8.79 -2.06 10.21
CA ASP A 55 -9.96 -1.26 10.60
C ASP A 55 -10.95 -1.11 9.44
N VAL A 56 -10.44 -0.98 8.21
CA VAL A 56 -11.31 -0.96 7.02
C VAL A 56 -11.99 -2.31 6.84
N VAL A 57 -11.23 -3.40 6.97
CA VAL A 57 -11.79 -4.77 6.87
C VAL A 57 -12.89 -4.96 7.92
N ASN A 58 -12.62 -4.65 9.19
CA ASN A 58 -13.58 -4.82 10.27
C ASN A 58 -14.85 -3.99 10.06
N LYS A 59 -14.72 -2.72 9.64
CA LYS A 59 -15.88 -1.87 9.33
C LYS A 59 -16.72 -2.43 8.17
N LEU A 60 -16.09 -2.97 7.14
CA LEU A 60 -16.80 -3.59 6.02
C LEU A 60 -17.52 -4.87 6.46
N GLU A 61 -16.91 -5.69 7.32
CA GLU A 61 -17.56 -6.86 7.93
C GLU A 61 -18.82 -6.46 8.74
N GLU A 62 -18.73 -5.41 9.55
CA GLU A 62 -19.87 -4.85 10.30
C GLU A 62 -21.00 -4.36 9.36
N GLU A 63 -20.64 -3.89 8.15
CA GLU A 63 -21.57 -3.48 7.09
C GLU A 63 -22.11 -4.66 6.27
N GLY A 64 -21.74 -5.92 6.59
CA GLY A 64 -22.16 -7.13 5.86
C GLY A 64 -21.44 -7.32 4.53
N ILE A 65 -20.22 -6.84 4.41
CA ILE A 65 -19.31 -7.03 3.27
C ILE A 65 -18.15 -7.89 3.76
N HIS A 66 -18.10 -9.16 3.34
CA HIS A 66 -17.22 -10.17 3.92
C HIS A 66 -15.87 -10.23 3.22
N THR A 67 -14.80 -10.34 3.99
CA THR A 67 -13.44 -10.52 3.45
C THR A 67 -13.08 -11.99 3.37
N VAL A 68 -12.81 -12.48 2.17
CA VAL A 68 -12.28 -13.83 1.92
C VAL A 68 -10.77 -13.79 1.94
N TYR A 69 -10.15 -14.30 2.99
CA TYR A 69 -8.70 -14.43 3.04
C TYR A 69 -8.21 -15.49 2.06
N VAL A 70 -7.43 -15.06 1.07
CA VAL A 70 -7.02 -15.90 -0.06
C VAL A 70 -5.85 -16.80 0.34
N THR A 71 -6.09 -18.11 0.31
CA THR A 71 -5.07 -19.16 0.56
C THR A 71 -4.89 -20.07 -0.64
N ASP A 72 -6.00 -20.49 -1.27
CA ASP A 72 -6.04 -21.23 -2.53
C ASP A 72 -7.04 -20.53 -3.46
N PRO A 73 -6.55 -19.57 -4.28
CA PRO A 73 -7.43 -18.70 -5.04
C PRO A 73 -8.34 -19.44 -6.01
N ILE A 74 -7.80 -20.44 -6.74
CA ILE A 74 -8.59 -21.16 -7.75
C ILE A 74 -9.70 -21.99 -7.11
N ARG A 75 -9.39 -22.69 -6.02
CA ARG A 75 -10.39 -23.45 -5.28
C ARG A 75 -11.46 -22.52 -4.70
N GLN A 76 -11.06 -21.45 -4.01
CA GLN A 76 -11.98 -20.54 -3.35
C GLN A 76 -12.90 -19.82 -4.37
N LEU A 77 -12.40 -19.44 -5.57
CA LEU A 77 -13.21 -18.87 -6.62
C LEU A 77 -14.26 -19.87 -7.16
N ASN A 78 -13.90 -21.17 -7.18
CA ASN A 78 -14.82 -22.22 -7.57
C ASN A 78 -15.89 -22.54 -6.52
N GLU A 79 -15.72 -22.15 -5.27
CA GLU A 79 -16.72 -22.32 -4.20
C GLU A 79 -17.85 -21.28 -4.24
N PHE A 80 -17.66 -20.12 -4.92
CA PHE A 80 -18.72 -19.10 -5.07
C PHE A 80 -19.89 -19.63 -5.95
N THR A 81 -21.07 -19.10 -5.66
CA THR A 81 -22.33 -19.43 -6.32
C THR A 81 -22.98 -18.16 -6.90
N LYS A 82 -24.11 -18.29 -7.59
CA LYS A 82 -24.88 -17.15 -8.12
C LYS A 82 -25.53 -16.27 -7.03
N ASP A 83 -25.52 -16.72 -5.77
CA ASP A 83 -25.97 -15.92 -4.62
C ASP A 83 -24.87 -15.01 -4.08
N ASP A 84 -23.65 -15.20 -4.55
CA ASP A 84 -22.50 -14.40 -4.19
C ASP A 84 -22.24 -13.30 -5.22
N ILE A 85 -21.75 -12.16 -4.73
CA ILE A 85 -21.08 -11.16 -5.55
C ILE A 85 -19.64 -11.05 -5.04
N VAL A 86 -18.68 -11.07 -5.97
CA VAL A 86 -17.27 -10.98 -5.66
C VAL A 86 -16.75 -9.56 -5.96
N VAL A 87 -16.05 -8.94 -5.02
CA VAL A 87 -15.35 -7.67 -5.23
C VAL A 87 -13.86 -7.92 -5.19
N PHE A 88 -13.17 -7.66 -6.29
CA PHE A 88 -11.71 -7.71 -6.33
C PHE A 88 -11.09 -6.47 -5.68
N THR A 89 -9.89 -6.64 -5.11
CA THR A 89 -9.24 -5.62 -4.28
C THR A 89 -8.64 -4.46 -5.09
N SER A 90 -8.23 -3.40 -4.39
CA SER A 90 -7.54 -2.25 -5.00
C SER A 90 -6.17 -2.59 -5.62
N HIS A 91 -5.63 -3.78 -5.35
CA HIS A 91 -4.28 -4.18 -5.76
C HIS A 91 -4.21 -4.86 -7.13
N GLY A 92 -5.37 -5.11 -7.76
CA GLY A 92 -5.47 -5.91 -8.98
C GLY A 92 -5.49 -7.42 -8.69
N HIS A 93 -5.75 -8.19 -9.74
CA HIS A 93 -5.84 -9.65 -9.68
C HIS A 93 -5.43 -10.28 -11.02
N PRO A 94 -5.02 -11.56 -11.03
CA PRO A 94 -4.84 -12.32 -12.25
C PRO A 94 -6.13 -12.40 -13.08
N LYS A 95 -6.03 -12.27 -14.41
CA LYS A 95 -7.18 -12.32 -15.31
C LYS A 95 -7.97 -13.63 -15.18
N ALA A 96 -7.28 -14.75 -14.95
CA ALA A 96 -7.91 -16.05 -14.73
C ALA A 96 -8.98 -16.04 -13.62
N TYR A 97 -8.88 -15.13 -12.64
CA TYR A 97 -9.87 -15.06 -11.56
C TYR A 97 -11.22 -14.55 -12.05
N SER A 98 -11.25 -13.48 -12.84
CA SER A 98 -12.48 -13.00 -13.44
C SER A 98 -13.04 -14.00 -14.46
N GLU A 99 -12.19 -14.65 -15.25
CA GLU A 99 -12.60 -15.66 -16.21
C GLU A 99 -13.31 -16.86 -15.55
N ILE A 100 -12.86 -17.31 -14.36
CA ILE A 100 -13.55 -18.35 -13.58
C ILE A 100 -14.96 -17.89 -13.18
N LEU A 101 -15.11 -16.67 -12.67
CA LEU A 101 -16.40 -16.14 -12.24
C LEU A 101 -17.34 -15.96 -13.44
N GLU A 102 -16.84 -15.44 -14.56
CA GLU A 102 -17.57 -15.29 -15.82
C GLU A 102 -18.10 -16.63 -16.34
N ALA A 103 -17.24 -17.65 -16.39
CA ALA A 103 -17.62 -19.00 -16.82
C ALA A 103 -18.74 -19.62 -15.94
N LYS A 104 -18.82 -19.23 -14.67
CA LYS A 104 -19.85 -19.68 -13.73
C LYS A 104 -21.10 -18.77 -13.71
N GLY A 105 -21.08 -17.64 -14.42
CA GLY A 105 -22.13 -16.63 -14.40
C GLY A 105 -22.28 -15.95 -13.04
N ILE A 106 -21.17 -15.78 -12.32
CA ILE A 106 -21.09 -15.08 -11.02
C ILE A 106 -20.77 -13.63 -11.26
N THR A 107 -21.55 -12.73 -10.67
CA THR A 107 -21.32 -11.29 -10.76
C THR A 107 -20.09 -10.89 -9.96
N TYR A 108 -19.22 -10.08 -10.56
CA TYR A 108 -18.10 -9.50 -9.85
C TYR A 108 -17.92 -8.01 -10.17
N PHE A 109 -17.23 -7.31 -9.27
CA PHE A 109 -16.84 -5.91 -9.43
C PHE A 109 -15.34 -5.77 -9.19
N ASP A 110 -14.71 -4.90 -9.96
CA ASP A 110 -13.28 -4.66 -9.87
C ASP A 110 -13.01 -3.31 -9.19
N ALA A 111 -12.52 -3.37 -7.95
CA ALA A 111 -12.13 -2.19 -7.19
C ALA A 111 -10.64 -1.82 -7.38
N VAL A 112 -9.98 -2.37 -8.42
CA VAL A 112 -8.58 -2.07 -8.71
C VAL A 112 -8.33 -0.57 -8.81
N CYS A 113 -7.26 -0.10 -8.16
CA CYS A 113 -6.83 1.28 -8.23
C CYS A 113 -6.50 1.66 -9.69
N VAL A 114 -6.95 2.84 -10.12
CA VAL A 114 -6.71 3.33 -11.49
C VAL A 114 -5.21 3.38 -11.85
N ARG A 115 -4.33 3.55 -10.87
CA ARG A 115 -2.87 3.52 -11.10
C ARG A 115 -2.37 2.10 -11.36
N VAL A 116 -2.84 1.14 -10.57
CA VAL A 116 -2.50 -0.28 -10.79
C VAL A 116 -3.05 -0.75 -12.14
N LYS A 117 -4.31 -0.39 -12.45
CA LYS A 117 -4.89 -0.69 -13.76
C LYS A 117 -4.09 -0.10 -14.91
N SER A 118 -3.70 1.17 -14.80
CA SER A 118 -2.84 1.84 -15.81
C SER A 118 -1.53 1.09 -16.05
N ASN A 119 -0.88 0.58 -14.97
CA ASN A 119 0.32 -0.24 -15.10
C ASN A 119 0.05 -1.55 -15.83
N LEU A 120 -1.01 -2.26 -15.47
CA LEU A 120 -1.39 -3.52 -16.12
C LEU A 120 -1.69 -3.30 -17.61
N ASP A 121 -2.46 -2.26 -17.95
CA ASP A 121 -2.79 -1.90 -19.34
C ASP A 121 -1.53 -1.54 -20.13
N ARG A 122 -0.61 -0.78 -19.53
CA ARG A 122 0.67 -0.38 -20.16
C ARG A 122 1.57 -1.59 -20.41
N ILE A 123 1.67 -2.52 -19.46
CA ILE A 123 2.43 -3.76 -19.61
C ILE A 123 1.80 -4.63 -20.71
N ALA A 124 0.49 -4.83 -20.68
CA ALA A 124 -0.23 -5.65 -21.65
C ALA A 124 -0.06 -5.11 -23.09
N ASN A 125 -0.03 -3.80 -23.27
CA ASN A 125 0.10 -3.13 -24.56
C ASN A 125 1.54 -2.77 -24.94
N ALA A 126 2.53 -3.07 -24.12
CA ALA A 126 3.93 -2.81 -24.46
C ALA A 126 4.34 -3.57 -25.73
N PRO A 127 5.02 -2.92 -26.72
CA PRO A 127 5.40 -3.58 -27.97
C PRO A 127 6.49 -4.65 -27.78
N GLY A 128 7.27 -4.57 -26.69
CA GLY A 128 8.44 -5.40 -26.42
C GLY A 128 8.38 -6.10 -25.07
N GLU A 129 9.56 -6.53 -24.62
CA GLU A 129 9.77 -7.20 -23.34
C GLU A 129 9.70 -6.20 -22.18
N VAL A 130 9.36 -6.69 -21.01
CA VAL A 130 9.14 -5.87 -19.81
C VAL A 130 10.03 -6.36 -18.67
N ILE A 131 10.61 -5.42 -17.93
CA ILE A 131 11.19 -5.66 -16.61
C ILE A 131 10.25 -5.01 -15.58
N TYR A 132 9.61 -5.83 -14.77
CA TYR A 132 8.77 -5.34 -13.69
C TYR A 132 9.51 -5.39 -12.36
N ILE A 133 9.52 -4.27 -11.63
CA ILE A 133 10.17 -4.13 -10.32
C ILE A 133 9.11 -4.17 -9.23
N GLY A 134 9.20 -5.13 -8.33
CA GLY A 134 8.23 -5.26 -7.23
C GLY A 134 8.62 -6.32 -6.23
N TYR A 135 7.77 -6.54 -5.24
CA TYR A 135 7.88 -7.65 -4.30
C TYR A 135 7.11 -8.85 -4.86
N ALA A 136 7.75 -10.01 -5.00
CA ALA A 136 7.17 -11.21 -5.62
C ALA A 136 5.81 -11.61 -5.01
N ASP A 137 5.68 -11.51 -3.69
CA ASP A 137 4.46 -11.90 -2.99
C ASP A 137 3.36 -10.84 -2.98
N HIS A 138 3.64 -9.62 -3.47
CA HIS A 138 2.65 -8.54 -3.48
C HIS A 138 1.53 -8.81 -4.50
N PRO A 139 0.24 -8.57 -4.18
CA PRO A 139 -0.87 -8.80 -5.09
C PRO A 139 -0.74 -8.08 -6.44
N GLU A 140 -0.25 -6.82 -6.47
CA GLU A 140 0.02 -6.08 -7.71
C GLU A 140 1.03 -6.82 -8.60
N THR A 141 2.11 -7.36 -8.01
CA THR A 141 3.10 -8.16 -8.74
C THR A 141 2.50 -9.44 -9.29
N LYS A 142 1.70 -10.15 -8.50
CA LYS A 142 0.99 -11.37 -8.95
C LYS A 142 0.05 -11.10 -10.11
N ALA A 143 -0.66 -9.97 -10.09
CA ALA A 143 -1.49 -9.53 -11.21
C ALA A 143 -0.67 -9.26 -12.47
N VAL A 144 0.50 -8.61 -12.36
CA VAL A 144 1.42 -8.39 -13.50
C VAL A 144 1.97 -9.70 -14.03
N LEU A 145 2.45 -10.58 -13.16
CA LEU A 145 3.05 -11.86 -13.57
C LEU A 145 2.05 -12.79 -14.24
N SER A 146 0.75 -12.62 -14.00
CA SER A 146 -0.29 -13.38 -14.72
C SER A 146 -0.39 -13.03 -16.21
N LEU A 147 0.28 -11.98 -16.68
CA LEU A 147 0.37 -11.61 -18.09
C LEU A 147 1.50 -12.35 -18.84
N ARG A 148 2.29 -13.19 -18.15
CA ARG A 148 3.41 -13.94 -18.72
C ARG A 148 3.02 -14.96 -19.79
N ASP A 149 1.78 -15.40 -19.80
CA ASP A 149 1.23 -16.27 -20.86
C ASP A 149 1.25 -15.60 -22.25
N LYS A 150 1.24 -14.26 -22.27
CA LYS A 150 1.14 -13.44 -23.49
C LYS A 150 2.31 -12.47 -23.69
N LYS A 151 3.18 -12.34 -22.68
CA LYS A 151 4.22 -11.30 -22.66
C LYS A 151 5.47 -11.78 -21.93
N THR A 152 6.65 -11.50 -22.47
CA THR A 152 7.91 -11.71 -21.76
C THR A 152 8.05 -10.64 -20.67
N ILE A 153 7.93 -11.03 -19.42
CA ILE A 153 8.04 -10.16 -18.26
C ILE A 153 9.09 -10.76 -17.31
N ALA A 154 10.23 -10.11 -17.14
CA ALA A 154 11.17 -10.42 -16.08
C ALA A 154 10.78 -9.70 -14.79
N LEU A 155 10.79 -10.40 -13.66
CA LEU A 155 10.62 -9.79 -12.36
C LEU A 155 11.98 -9.40 -11.79
N TYR A 156 12.15 -8.13 -11.47
CA TYR A 156 13.17 -7.69 -10.52
C TYR A 156 12.53 -7.65 -9.13
N ASP A 157 12.69 -8.72 -8.38
CA ASP A 157 12.24 -8.74 -6.98
C ASP A 157 13.16 -7.88 -6.12
N VAL A 158 12.57 -7.00 -5.31
CA VAL A 158 13.32 -6.02 -4.51
C VAL A 158 14.27 -6.69 -3.49
N HIS A 159 13.97 -7.92 -3.06
CA HIS A 159 14.79 -8.66 -2.11
C HIS A 159 15.82 -9.57 -2.78
N SER A 160 15.45 -10.25 -3.84
CA SER A 160 16.25 -11.32 -4.46
C SER A 160 16.86 -10.94 -5.81
N GLY A 161 16.48 -9.79 -6.38
CA GLY A 161 16.99 -9.33 -7.69
C GLY A 161 16.21 -9.90 -8.88
N MET A 162 16.85 -9.94 -10.04
CA MET A 162 16.24 -10.38 -11.29
C MET A 162 15.98 -11.89 -11.27
N ASP A 163 14.80 -12.30 -11.68
CA ASP A 163 14.46 -13.71 -11.87
C ASP A 163 15.16 -14.31 -13.11
N SER A 164 14.93 -15.60 -13.38
CA SER A 164 15.58 -16.34 -14.49
C SER A 164 15.02 -16.00 -15.88
N THR A 165 14.03 -15.10 -15.98
CA THR A 165 13.46 -14.72 -17.29
C THR A 165 14.50 -13.97 -18.12
N VAL A 166 14.79 -14.47 -19.31
CA VAL A 166 15.76 -13.85 -20.21
C VAL A 166 15.10 -12.68 -20.94
N ILE A 167 15.71 -11.51 -20.84
CA ILE A 167 15.38 -10.30 -21.61
C ILE A 167 16.43 -10.18 -22.73
N THR A 168 15.97 -10.20 -23.96
CA THR A 168 16.81 -10.10 -25.17
C THR A 168 16.77 -8.71 -25.80
N ALA A 169 15.70 -7.95 -25.56
CA ALA A 169 15.56 -6.59 -26.06
C ALA A 169 16.59 -5.65 -25.41
N MET A 170 17.20 -4.79 -26.23
CA MET A 170 18.10 -3.74 -25.74
C MET A 170 17.35 -2.60 -25.04
N ASN A 171 16.08 -2.39 -25.38
CA ASN A 171 15.21 -1.33 -24.89
C ASN A 171 13.94 -1.87 -24.21
N PRO A 172 14.04 -2.77 -23.21
CA PRO A 172 12.85 -3.26 -22.49
C PRO A 172 12.12 -2.11 -21.78
N LEU A 173 10.80 -2.24 -21.65
CA LEU A 173 10.03 -1.36 -20.77
C LEU A 173 10.34 -1.73 -19.30
N VAL A 174 10.82 -0.76 -18.54
CA VAL A 174 11.02 -0.90 -17.08
C VAL A 174 9.88 -0.19 -16.37
N ILE A 175 9.10 -0.94 -15.61
CA ILE A 175 7.94 -0.45 -14.88
C ILE A 175 7.94 -1.05 -13.47
N ASN A 176 7.34 -0.37 -12.48
CA ASN A 176 7.47 -0.76 -11.09
C ASN A 176 6.13 -0.79 -10.34
N GLN A 177 6.11 -1.54 -9.25
CA GLN A 177 5.04 -1.55 -8.27
C GLN A 177 4.79 -0.15 -7.72
N THR A 178 3.51 0.23 -7.59
CA THR A 178 3.08 1.60 -7.26
C THR A 178 3.47 2.08 -5.85
N THR A 179 3.82 1.17 -4.95
CA THR A 179 4.10 1.46 -3.53
C THR A 179 5.56 1.24 -3.12
N LEU A 180 6.50 1.28 -4.06
CA LEU A 180 7.92 1.15 -3.76
C LEU A 180 8.51 2.41 -3.10
N SER A 181 9.64 2.24 -2.45
CA SER A 181 10.46 3.36 -1.96
C SER A 181 11.19 4.03 -3.11
N ILE A 182 11.17 5.37 -3.14
CA ILE A 182 11.92 6.18 -4.12
C ILE A 182 13.40 5.82 -4.06
N THR A 183 13.95 5.68 -2.86
CA THR A 183 15.38 5.40 -2.64
C THR A 183 15.76 4.00 -3.13
N GLU A 184 14.94 2.98 -2.84
CA GLU A 184 15.17 1.61 -3.33
C GLU A 184 15.07 1.55 -4.85
N LEU A 185 14.06 2.21 -5.43
CA LEU A 185 13.83 2.20 -6.87
C LEU A 185 14.99 2.85 -7.64
N ASN A 186 15.53 3.96 -7.16
CA ASN A 186 16.67 4.62 -7.80
C ASN A 186 17.91 3.72 -7.85
N LYS A 187 18.17 2.93 -6.80
CA LYS A 187 19.28 1.95 -6.80
C LYS A 187 19.05 0.85 -7.84
N ILE A 188 17.83 0.33 -7.92
CA ILE A 188 17.46 -0.73 -8.88
C ILE A 188 17.54 -0.18 -10.31
N TYR A 189 17.05 1.03 -10.57
CA TYR A 189 17.16 1.67 -11.88
C TYR A 189 18.61 1.81 -12.34
N SER A 190 19.52 2.19 -11.43
CA SER A 190 20.95 2.28 -11.76
C SER A 190 21.53 0.93 -12.17
N ALA A 191 21.16 -0.15 -11.47
CA ALA A 191 21.59 -1.51 -11.80
C ALA A 191 21.02 -2.00 -13.14
N ILE A 192 19.74 -1.73 -13.42
CA ILE A 192 19.09 -2.10 -14.68
C ILE A 192 19.70 -1.30 -15.83
N LYS A 193 19.92 0.02 -15.65
CA LYS A 193 20.51 0.88 -16.68
C LYS A 193 21.92 0.46 -17.10
N PHE A 194 22.68 -0.08 -16.17
CA PHE A 194 24.01 -0.61 -16.48
C PHE A 194 23.93 -1.82 -17.44
N LYS A 195 22.93 -2.68 -17.27
CA LYS A 195 22.73 -3.88 -18.12
C LYS A 195 21.95 -3.58 -19.41
N TYR A 196 20.98 -2.67 -19.33
CA TYR A 196 20.09 -2.27 -20.44
C TYR A 196 20.10 -0.76 -20.60
N PRO A 197 21.14 -0.18 -21.24
CA PRO A 197 21.31 1.28 -21.32
C PRO A 197 20.20 2.00 -22.07
N ASP A 198 19.55 1.32 -23.03
CA ASP A 198 18.46 1.85 -23.85
C ASP A 198 17.07 1.54 -23.28
N ALA A 199 16.97 0.98 -22.07
CA ALA A 199 15.70 0.66 -21.44
C ALA A 199 14.81 1.91 -21.29
N ILE A 200 13.50 1.71 -21.51
CA ILE A 200 12.48 2.76 -21.41
C ILE A 200 11.88 2.71 -20.00
N TYR A 201 12.11 3.75 -19.21
CA TYR A 201 11.66 3.81 -17.83
C TYR A 201 10.29 4.47 -17.72
N SER A 202 9.40 3.81 -17.02
CA SER A 202 8.09 4.32 -16.63
C SER A 202 8.03 4.35 -15.10
N ASP A 203 8.33 5.52 -14.53
CA ASP A 203 8.23 5.72 -13.07
C ASP A 203 6.77 5.79 -12.64
N GLU A 204 6.30 4.70 -12.06
CA GLU A 204 4.91 4.50 -11.66
C GLU A 204 4.70 4.51 -10.15
N ILE A 205 5.65 5.03 -9.36
CA ILE A 205 5.35 5.29 -7.95
C ILE A 205 4.14 6.23 -7.89
N CYS A 206 3.06 5.74 -7.28
CA CYS A 206 1.83 6.49 -7.15
C CYS A 206 2.08 7.86 -6.49
N SER A 207 1.46 8.92 -7.01
CA SER A 207 1.59 10.27 -6.44
C SER A 207 1.26 10.33 -4.94
N ALA A 208 0.25 9.56 -4.49
CA ALA A 208 -0.08 9.45 -3.07
C ALA A 208 1.06 8.83 -2.23
N THR A 209 1.79 7.87 -2.78
CA THR A 209 2.99 7.27 -2.16
C THR A 209 4.16 8.26 -2.18
N ARG A 210 4.43 8.88 -3.34
CA ARG A 210 5.53 9.82 -3.53
C ARG A 210 5.40 11.03 -2.59
N LEU A 211 4.23 11.66 -2.55
CA LEU A 211 4.00 12.83 -1.69
C LEU A 211 4.18 12.51 -0.20
N ARG A 212 3.75 11.33 0.26
CA ARG A 212 3.96 10.91 1.65
C ARG A 212 5.44 10.67 1.97
N GLN A 213 6.17 10.05 1.06
CA GLN A 213 7.60 9.84 1.23
C GLN A 213 8.36 11.17 1.27
N GLN A 214 8.04 12.08 0.35
CA GLN A 214 8.62 13.43 0.34
C GLN A 214 8.31 14.20 1.62
N ALA A 215 7.08 14.10 2.13
CA ALA A 215 6.70 14.75 3.37
C ALA A 215 7.49 14.23 4.59
N ILE A 216 7.79 12.93 4.64
CA ILE A 216 8.70 12.38 5.66
C ILE A 216 10.11 12.94 5.49
N MET A 217 10.64 12.99 4.25
CA MET A 217 12.01 13.49 4.01
C MET A 217 12.18 14.99 4.32
N ASN A 218 11.09 15.74 4.34
CA ASN A 218 11.07 17.18 4.57
C ASN A 218 10.69 17.56 6.02
N LEU A 219 10.68 16.64 6.98
CA LEU A 219 10.53 16.97 8.39
C LEU A 219 11.78 17.73 8.89
N ASP A 220 11.60 18.50 9.95
CA ASP A 220 12.71 19.20 10.60
C ASP A 220 13.77 18.18 11.08
N GLU A 221 15.05 18.50 10.90
CA GLU A 221 16.18 17.63 11.31
C GLU A 221 16.21 17.40 12.83
N ASP A 222 15.64 18.31 13.62
CA ASP A 222 15.52 18.22 15.08
C ASP A 222 14.21 17.58 15.56
N THR A 223 13.53 16.83 14.69
CA THR A 223 12.36 16.03 15.09
C THR A 223 12.80 14.87 15.99
N ASP A 224 12.26 14.84 17.23
CA ASP A 224 12.63 13.84 18.25
C ASP A 224 11.84 12.54 18.15
N LEU A 225 10.59 12.62 17.68
CA LEU A 225 9.65 11.51 17.62
C LEU A 225 8.91 11.50 16.28
N ILE A 226 8.94 10.35 15.60
CA ILE A 226 8.19 10.15 14.36
C ILE A 226 7.30 8.90 14.54
N ILE A 227 5.99 9.07 14.39
CA ILE A 227 5.02 7.99 14.49
C ILE A 227 4.39 7.78 13.11
N VAL A 228 4.62 6.59 12.55
CA VAL A 228 4.02 6.17 11.28
C VAL A 228 2.83 5.26 11.58
N VAL A 229 1.64 5.77 11.34
CA VAL A 229 0.36 5.09 11.63
C VAL A 229 -0.11 4.30 10.42
N GLY A 230 -0.45 3.05 10.61
CA GLY A 230 -1.07 2.21 9.59
C GLY A 230 -0.74 0.73 9.75
N SER A 231 -1.52 -0.09 9.06
CA SER A 231 -1.50 -1.54 9.17
C SER A 231 -0.11 -2.15 8.89
N PRO A 232 0.30 -3.17 9.65
CA PRO A 232 1.55 -3.89 9.40
C PRO A 232 1.58 -4.59 8.04
N LYS A 233 0.42 -4.82 7.41
CA LYS A 233 0.30 -5.40 6.06
C LYS A 233 0.46 -4.36 4.94
N SER A 234 0.44 -3.06 5.26
CA SER A 234 0.54 -2.00 4.25
C SER A 234 1.99 -1.78 3.81
N SER A 235 2.27 -2.08 2.53
CA SER A 235 3.55 -1.79 1.90
C SER A 235 3.91 -0.30 1.99
N ASN A 236 2.95 0.59 1.72
CA ASN A 236 3.19 2.03 1.82
C ASN A 236 3.58 2.46 3.25
N THR A 237 2.89 1.96 4.29
CA THR A 237 3.22 2.27 5.69
C THR A 237 4.63 1.79 6.05
N ASP A 238 4.99 0.57 5.62
CA ASP A 238 6.31 0.00 5.87
C ASP A 238 7.43 0.85 5.22
N LYS A 239 7.20 1.35 4.00
CA LYS A 239 8.15 2.23 3.31
C LYS A 239 8.34 3.57 4.02
N LEU A 240 7.24 4.19 4.50
CA LEU A 240 7.32 5.44 5.28
C LEU A 240 8.12 5.23 6.58
N PHE A 241 7.88 4.13 7.28
CA PHE A 241 8.61 3.79 8.50
C PHE A 241 10.11 3.58 8.25
N LYS A 242 10.47 2.77 7.24
CA LYS A 242 11.88 2.53 6.89
C LYS A 242 12.57 3.81 6.44
N LEU A 243 11.88 4.63 5.67
CA LEU A 243 12.40 5.92 5.22
C LEU A 243 12.67 6.86 6.40
N ALA A 244 11.70 7.00 7.32
CA ALA A 244 11.87 7.80 8.53
C ALA A 244 13.07 7.33 9.37
N LYS A 245 13.18 6.02 9.61
CA LYS A 245 14.32 5.43 10.36
C LYS A 245 15.66 5.70 9.73
N THR A 246 15.75 5.68 8.40
CA THR A 246 17.00 5.89 7.68
C THR A 246 17.37 7.37 7.63
N HIS A 247 16.38 8.26 7.46
CA HIS A 247 16.61 9.68 7.27
C HIS A 247 16.80 10.43 8.60
N TYR A 248 16.16 9.96 9.69
CA TYR A 248 16.23 10.54 11.03
C TYR A 248 16.80 9.55 12.03
N PRO A 249 18.12 9.25 11.97
CA PRO A 249 18.74 8.21 12.80
C PRO A 249 18.73 8.54 14.31
N ASN A 250 18.59 9.82 14.66
CA ASN A 250 18.54 10.30 16.05
C ASN A 250 17.10 10.39 16.60
N ALA A 251 16.09 10.31 15.77
CA ALA A 251 14.70 10.34 16.20
C ALA A 251 14.22 8.97 16.70
N ASN A 252 13.29 8.98 17.65
CA ASN A 252 12.52 7.80 18.01
C ASN A 252 11.46 7.55 16.94
N VAL A 253 11.59 6.47 16.16
CA VAL A 253 10.66 6.17 15.06
C VAL A 253 9.85 4.94 15.38
N PHE A 254 8.53 5.06 15.40
CA PHE A 254 7.58 3.98 15.65
C PHE A 254 6.66 3.74 14.45
N LYS A 255 6.36 2.47 14.20
CA LYS A 255 5.29 2.04 13.30
C LYS A 255 4.20 1.40 14.13
N VAL A 256 2.99 1.94 14.08
CA VAL A 256 1.86 1.51 14.90
C VAL A 256 0.58 1.40 14.07
N ASP A 257 -0.25 0.42 14.38
CA ASP A 257 -1.53 0.25 13.72
C ASP A 257 -2.57 1.26 14.26
N ASN A 258 -2.53 1.52 15.57
CA ASN A 258 -3.50 2.38 16.27
C ASN A 258 -2.91 2.93 17.57
N ILE A 259 -3.72 3.75 18.29
CA ILE A 259 -3.34 4.36 19.57
C ILE A 259 -3.12 3.30 20.66
N GLU A 260 -3.89 2.23 20.68
CA GLU A 260 -3.80 1.16 21.67
C GLU A 260 -2.43 0.45 21.58
N GLN A 261 -1.91 0.28 20.37
CA GLN A 261 -0.55 -0.24 20.18
C GLN A 261 0.50 0.79 20.60
N PHE A 262 0.30 2.07 20.25
CA PHE A 262 1.26 3.12 20.60
C PHE A 262 1.39 3.30 22.11
N SER A 263 0.28 3.33 22.85
CA SER A 263 0.27 3.52 24.29
C SER A 263 1.04 2.42 25.07
N ARG A 264 1.14 1.20 24.51
CA ARG A 264 1.89 0.09 25.13
C ARG A 264 3.40 0.29 25.16
N TYR A 265 3.95 1.22 24.39
CA TYR A 265 5.39 1.53 24.45
C TYR A 265 5.78 2.30 25.72
N HIS A 266 4.83 2.86 26.48
CA HIS A 266 5.08 3.61 27.73
C HIS A 266 6.24 4.60 27.61
N LEU A 267 6.27 5.38 26.52
CA LEU A 267 7.36 6.30 26.22
C LEU A 267 7.43 7.42 27.27
N ASN A 268 8.64 7.71 27.72
CA ASN A 268 8.88 8.94 28.48
C ASN A 268 8.93 10.14 27.52
N LEU A 269 7.83 10.87 27.44
CA LEU A 269 7.66 12.01 26.52
C LEU A 269 8.26 13.33 27.03
N LYS A 270 8.76 13.39 28.26
CA LYS A 270 9.28 14.63 28.89
C LYS A 270 10.41 15.31 28.11
N HIS A 271 11.16 14.56 27.32
CA HIS A 271 12.29 15.10 26.54
C HIS A 271 11.96 15.31 25.06
N ILE A 272 10.74 14.97 24.63
CA ILE A 272 10.29 15.14 23.27
C ILE A 272 9.82 16.58 23.08
N LYS A 273 10.48 17.31 22.19
CA LYS A 273 10.14 18.70 21.85
C LYS A 273 9.33 18.76 20.56
N LYS A 274 9.68 17.94 19.59
CA LYS A 274 9.01 17.87 18.28
C LYS A 274 8.59 16.44 17.95
N ALA A 275 7.30 16.26 17.73
CA ALA A 275 6.71 15.00 17.31
C ALA A 275 6.02 15.16 15.95
N ALA A 276 6.28 14.23 15.03
CA ALA A 276 5.63 14.14 13.72
C ALA A 276 4.79 12.87 13.62
N ILE A 277 3.55 12.97 13.14
CA ILE A 277 2.65 11.84 12.97
C ILE A 277 2.28 11.72 11.50
N ALA A 278 2.69 10.64 10.86
CA ALA A 278 2.42 10.34 9.46
C ALA A 278 1.44 9.18 9.32
N GLY A 279 0.55 9.24 8.34
CA GLY A 279 -0.40 8.16 8.04
C GLY A 279 -0.07 7.44 6.73
N GLY A 280 -0.22 6.11 6.71
CA GLY A 280 -0.20 5.33 5.47
C GLY A 280 -1.37 5.69 4.54
N ALA A 281 -1.26 5.33 3.25
CA ALA A 281 -2.27 5.66 2.24
C ALA A 281 -3.64 4.96 2.46
N SER A 282 -3.68 3.92 3.28
CA SER A 282 -4.90 3.21 3.71
C SER A 282 -5.27 3.47 5.17
N THR A 283 -4.65 4.45 5.82
CA THR A 283 -4.91 4.80 7.23
C THR A 283 -6.01 5.85 7.32
N PRO A 284 -7.09 5.60 8.08
CA PRO A 284 -8.10 6.63 8.36
C PRO A 284 -7.48 7.82 9.09
N ILE A 285 -7.94 9.03 8.78
CA ILE A 285 -7.44 10.25 9.43
C ILE A 285 -7.69 10.22 10.95
N GLU A 286 -8.79 9.63 11.36
CA GLU A 286 -9.21 9.52 12.76
C GLU A 286 -8.20 8.75 13.63
N GLN A 287 -7.48 7.78 13.05
CA GLN A 287 -6.41 7.06 13.75
C GLN A 287 -5.22 7.97 14.03
N VAL A 288 -4.85 8.81 13.08
CA VAL A 288 -3.76 9.78 13.22
C VAL A 288 -4.12 10.84 14.25
N GLU A 289 -5.34 11.37 14.18
CA GLU A 289 -5.86 12.37 15.14
C GLU A 289 -6.00 11.82 16.57
N LYS A 290 -6.30 10.52 16.74
CA LYS A 290 -6.32 9.91 18.08
C LYS A 290 -4.93 9.92 18.72
N ILE A 291 -3.89 9.65 17.96
CA ILE A 291 -2.50 9.71 18.44
C ILE A 291 -2.09 11.14 18.74
N GLU A 292 -2.47 12.11 17.89
CA GLU A 292 -2.22 13.52 18.14
C GLU A 292 -2.85 13.97 19.46
N ARG A 293 -4.14 13.66 19.68
CA ARG A 293 -4.82 13.98 20.94
C ARG A 293 -4.18 13.32 22.16
N TYR A 294 -3.71 12.08 22.00
CA TYR A 294 -2.98 11.39 23.06
C TYR A 294 -1.69 12.11 23.42
N LEU A 295 -0.88 12.49 22.43
CA LEU A 295 0.36 13.25 22.67
C LEU A 295 0.09 14.61 23.30
N ALA A 296 -0.95 15.32 22.86
CA ALA A 296 -1.34 16.62 23.42
C ALA A 296 -1.84 16.53 24.88
N SER A 297 -2.20 15.36 25.36
CA SER A 297 -2.67 15.13 26.74
C SER A 297 -1.55 14.74 27.71
N GLN A 298 -0.31 14.57 27.24
CA GLN A 298 0.85 14.18 28.08
C GLN A 298 1.64 15.41 28.54
#